data_2d9b72cea927a37d1cec03ac7d4d062f
#
_entry.id   2d9b72cea927a37d1cec03ac7d4d062f
#
_cell.length_a   1.000
_cell.length_b   1.000
_cell.length_c   1.000
_cell.angle_alpha   90.00
_cell.angle_beta   90.00
_cell.angle_gamma   90.00
#
_symmetry.space_group_name_H-M   'P 1'
#
loop_
_entity.id
_entity.type
_entity.pdbx_description
1 polymer ?
#
loop_
_entity_poly.entity_id
_entity_poly.type
_entity_poly.pdbx_seq_one_letter_code
_entity_poly.pdbx_strand_id
1 'polypeptide(L)'
;HTLIDSAPMLQNYAETSMGIAFSVTANANGYVIYGEMPDLSDGTKVYCGGYRVTAMNADVMQIRLTGLKPSTTYYYRIGADRIHYGHGQNMKIIGNEEPAQIYSFRTAGKEAKGHFCVVNDTHMKWKAFEKEIGKILEIGPSCVIWNGDTCNTLENIKDQKIAILQPKISQHDFAARIPYLFSPGNHDSRG
;
A
#
# COMPACT_ATOMS: atom_id res chain seq x y z
N HIS A 1 -2.82 -13.52 16.43
CA HIS A 1 -1.92 -13.09 15.33
C HIS A 1 -2.65 -12.02 14.52
N THR A 2 -2.00 -10.87 14.31
CA THR A 2 -2.45 -9.75 13.47
C THR A 2 -2.68 -10.25 12.04
N LEU A 3 -3.79 -9.88 11.43
CA LEU A 3 -4.08 -10.23 10.04
C LEU A 3 -3.35 -9.32 9.06
N ILE A 4 -3.40 -8.00 9.32
CA ILE A 4 -2.70 -6.99 8.52
C ILE A 4 -1.32 -6.75 9.16
N ASP A 5 -0.24 -6.94 8.41
CA ASP A 5 1.13 -6.90 8.93
C ASP A 5 2.01 -5.83 8.26
N SER A 6 1.41 -4.91 7.49
CA SER A 6 2.09 -3.71 6.99
C SER A 6 1.19 -2.47 7.05
N ALA A 7 1.79 -1.28 7.03
CA ALA A 7 1.09 -0.06 6.66
C ALA A 7 0.68 -0.11 5.17
N PRO A 8 -0.34 0.67 4.74
CA PRO A 8 -0.67 0.76 3.33
C PRO A 8 0.41 1.51 2.55
N MET A 9 0.55 1.17 1.27
CA MET A 9 1.40 1.84 0.30
C MET A 9 0.56 2.37 -0.86
N LEU A 10 0.62 3.67 -1.12
CA LEU A 10 -0.03 4.32 -2.25
C LEU A 10 0.77 4.06 -3.53
N GLN A 11 0.08 3.65 -4.59
CA GLN A 11 0.67 3.33 -5.89
C GLN A 11 -0.21 3.80 -7.04
N ASN A 12 0.34 3.78 -8.25
CA ASN A 12 -0.41 4.12 -9.47
C ASN A 12 -1.13 5.48 -9.35
N TYR A 13 -0.39 6.50 -8.96
CA TYR A 13 -0.84 7.87 -8.78
C TYR A 13 -1.39 8.45 -10.08
N ALA A 14 -2.63 8.94 -10.04
CA ALA A 14 -3.30 9.54 -11.19
C ALA A 14 -4.31 10.62 -10.77
N GLU A 15 -4.87 11.34 -11.74
CA GLU A 15 -5.87 12.39 -11.49
C GLU A 15 -7.19 11.84 -10.91
N THR A 16 -7.60 10.65 -11.35
CA THR A 16 -8.92 10.09 -11.03
C THR A 16 -8.87 8.72 -10.39
N SER A 17 -7.68 8.28 -9.98
CA SER A 17 -7.50 6.96 -9.38
C SER A 17 -6.27 6.89 -8.48
N MET A 18 -6.28 5.94 -7.53
CA MET A 18 -5.16 5.63 -6.65
C MET A 18 -5.14 4.12 -6.37
N GLY A 19 -3.96 3.52 -6.46
CA GLY A 19 -3.74 2.15 -5.99
C GLY A 19 -3.35 2.16 -4.50
N ILE A 20 -3.81 1.17 -3.75
CA ILE A 20 -3.44 0.97 -2.35
C ILE A 20 -3.08 -0.50 -2.16
N ALA A 21 -1.87 -0.76 -1.67
CA ALA A 21 -1.39 -2.11 -1.39
C ALA A 21 -1.00 -2.24 0.09
N PHE A 22 -1.25 -3.40 0.67
CA PHE A 22 -0.80 -3.75 2.02
C PHE A 22 -0.69 -5.27 2.17
N SER A 23 0.08 -5.74 3.13
CA SER A 23 0.30 -7.17 3.32
C SER A 23 -0.55 -7.76 4.43
N VAL A 24 -0.83 -9.06 4.29
CA VAL A 24 -1.59 -9.88 5.24
C VAL A 24 -0.85 -11.16 5.58
N THR A 25 -1.25 -11.80 6.68
CA THR A 25 -0.63 -13.03 7.22
C THR A 25 -1.40 -14.30 6.92
N ALA A 26 -2.60 -14.19 6.36
CA ALA A 26 -3.49 -15.32 6.07
C ALA A 26 -4.44 -14.98 4.92
N ASN A 27 -5.14 -16.00 4.40
CA ASN A 27 -6.16 -15.79 3.38
C ASN A 27 -7.16 -14.73 3.83
N ALA A 28 -7.29 -13.70 3.03
CA ALA A 28 -8.12 -12.55 3.34
C ALA A 28 -8.74 -11.94 2.09
N ASN A 29 -9.78 -11.15 2.30
CA ASN A 29 -10.30 -10.19 1.34
C ASN A 29 -10.08 -8.79 1.90
N GLY A 30 -9.11 -8.07 1.36
CA GLY A 30 -8.78 -6.73 1.78
C GLY A 30 -9.77 -5.71 1.25
N TYR A 31 -9.89 -4.60 1.97
CA TYR A 31 -10.71 -3.47 1.55
C TYR A 31 -10.10 -2.13 1.99
N VAL A 32 -10.59 -1.09 1.36
CA VAL A 32 -10.32 0.31 1.73
C VAL A 32 -11.65 1.01 1.97
N ILE A 33 -11.74 1.77 3.05
CA ILE A 33 -12.80 2.76 3.27
C ILE A 33 -12.18 4.12 2.98
N TYR A 34 -12.80 4.91 2.09
CA TYR A 34 -12.28 6.21 1.69
C TYR A 34 -13.39 7.23 1.51
N GLY A 35 -13.05 8.50 1.72
CA GLY A 35 -13.98 9.64 1.57
C GLY A 35 -13.23 10.96 1.57
N GLU A 36 -13.98 12.06 1.43
CA GLU A 36 -13.44 13.43 1.47
C GLU A 36 -13.44 14.00 2.91
N MET A 37 -14.19 13.38 3.84
CA MET A 37 -14.23 13.80 5.24
C MET A 37 -13.13 13.13 6.07
N PRO A 38 -12.43 13.89 6.94
CA PRO A 38 -11.32 13.35 7.73
C PRO A 38 -11.69 12.20 8.68
N ASP A 39 -12.93 12.13 9.11
CA ASP A 39 -13.48 11.09 9.99
C ASP A 39 -14.10 9.91 9.24
N LEU A 40 -14.07 9.96 7.89
CA LEU A 40 -14.70 8.98 7.01
C LEU A 40 -16.21 8.83 7.21
N SER A 41 -16.91 9.89 7.67
CA SER A 41 -18.38 9.90 7.81
C SER A 41 -19.10 9.74 6.46
N ASP A 42 -18.43 10.11 5.36
CA ASP A 42 -18.87 9.91 3.97
C ASP A 42 -18.25 8.64 3.33
N GLY A 43 -17.66 7.76 4.14
CA GLY A 43 -16.79 6.68 3.69
C GLY A 43 -17.46 5.66 2.79
N THR A 44 -16.85 5.38 1.66
CA THR A 44 -17.21 4.30 0.74
C THR A 44 -16.23 3.15 0.87
N LYS A 45 -16.73 1.91 1.00
CA LYS A 45 -15.91 0.70 1.12
C LYS A 45 -15.72 0.03 -0.25
N VAL A 46 -14.46 -0.24 -0.61
CA VAL A 46 -14.07 -0.94 -1.84
C VAL A 46 -13.20 -2.14 -1.48
N TYR A 47 -13.57 -3.31 -1.97
CA TYR A 47 -12.84 -4.57 -1.77
C TYR A 47 -11.82 -4.82 -2.88
N CYS A 48 -10.74 -5.53 -2.56
CA CYS A 48 -9.71 -5.92 -3.55
C CYS A 48 -10.24 -6.97 -4.54
N GLY A 49 -11.24 -7.74 -4.15
CA GLY A 49 -11.86 -8.79 -4.96
C GLY A 49 -13.14 -9.31 -4.33
N GLY A 50 -13.68 -10.36 -4.90
CA GLY A 50 -14.82 -11.09 -4.31
C GLY A 50 -14.35 -12.22 -3.39
N TYR A 51 -15.34 -12.97 -2.87
CA TYR A 51 -15.08 -14.15 -2.04
C TYR A 51 -14.84 -15.42 -2.86
N ARG A 52 -14.32 -15.29 -4.09
CA ARG A 52 -13.91 -16.44 -4.91
C ARG A 52 -12.46 -16.82 -4.59
N VAL A 53 -12.14 -18.11 -4.70
CA VAL A 53 -10.78 -18.65 -4.46
C VAL A 53 -9.73 -17.88 -5.25
N THR A 54 -10.01 -17.50 -6.48
CA THR A 54 -9.10 -16.75 -7.36
C THR A 54 -8.87 -15.30 -6.95
N ALA A 55 -9.72 -14.74 -6.09
CA ALA A 55 -9.62 -13.35 -5.62
C ALA A 55 -8.98 -13.24 -4.23
N MET A 56 -8.80 -14.37 -3.56
CA MET A 56 -8.17 -14.39 -2.25
C MET A 56 -6.66 -14.47 -2.35
N ASN A 57 -6.02 -13.80 -1.42
CA ASN A 57 -4.58 -13.78 -1.30
C ASN A 57 -4.19 -13.91 0.18
N ALA A 58 -3.09 -14.58 0.43
CA ALA A 58 -2.51 -14.75 1.76
C ALA A 58 -1.32 -13.81 2.00
N ASP A 59 -0.99 -12.95 1.05
CA ASP A 59 0.24 -12.16 1.07
C ASP A 59 -0.03 -10.67 0.89
N VAL A 60 -0.56 -10.23 -0.24
CA VAL A 60 -0.71 -8.82 -0.59
C VAL A 60 -2.12 -8.52 -1.09
N MET A 61 -2.75 -7.52 -0.47
CA MET A 61 -4.00 -6.93 -0.92
C MET A 61 -3.69 -5.74 -1.84
N GLN A 62 -4.36 -5.66 -2.99
CA GLN A 62 -4.22 -4.57 -3.95
C GLN A 62 -5.60 -4.04 -4.31
N ILE A 63 -5.88 -2.81 -3.94
CA ILE A 63 -7.15 -2.15 -4.20
C ILE A 63 -6.93 -0.95 -5.12
N ARG A 64 -7.74 -0.82 -6.16
CA ARG A 64 -7.76 0.33 -7.05
C ARG A 64 -8.98 1.18 -6.78
N LEU A 65 -8.78 2.38 -6.27
CA LEU A 65 -9.81 3.41 -6.20
C LEU A 65 -9.91 4.11 -7.56
N THR A 66 -11.12 4.26 -8.08
CA THR A 66 -11.42 4.90 -9.37
C THR A 66 -12.54 5.92 -9.23
N GLY A 67 -12.72 6.78 -10.23
CA GLY A 67 -13.75 7.81 -10.20
C GLY A 67 -13.48 8.93 -9.20
N LEU A 68 -12.23 9.10 -8.80
CA LEU A 68 -11.82 10.17 -7.90
C LEU A 68 -11.84 11.52 -8.63
N LYS A 69 -12.01 12.61 -7.89
CA LYS A 69 -11.89 13.98 -8.39
C LYS A 69 -10.42 14.36 -8.50
N PRO A 70 -9.98 15.06 -9.56
CA PRO A 70 -8.63 15.61 -9.65
C PRO A 70 -8.35 16.65 -8.55
N SER A 71 -7.09 16.82 -8.19
CA SER A 71 -6.62 17.82 -7.20
C SER A 71 -7.39 17.79 -5.88
N THR A 72 -7.86 16.61 -5.46
CA THR A 72 -8.72 16.44 -4.27
C THR A 72 -8.03 15.60 -3.21
N THR A 73 -8.16 16.00 -1.95
CA THR A 73 -7.69 15.23 -0.81
C THR A 73 -8.73 14.20 -0.39
N TYR A 74 -8.31 12.97 -0.29
CA TYR A 74 -9.09 11.85 0.24
C TYR A 74 -8.46 11.32 1.51
N TYR A 75 -9.30 10.92 2.44
CA TYR A 75 -8.93 10.21 3.65
C TYR A 75 -9.27 8.74 3.48
N TYR A 76 -8.49 7.84 4.08
CA TYR A 76 -8.74 6.42 3.94
C TYR A 76 -8.18 5.59 5.10
N ARG A 77 -8.76 4.43 5.30
CA ARG A 77 -8.20 3.38 6.14
C ARG A 77 -8.35 2.02 5.46
N ILE A 78 -7.51 1.09 5.86
CA ILE A 78 -7.50 -0.27 5.33
C ILE A 78 -8.20 -1.22 6.28
N GLY A 79 -8.67 -2.34 5.74
CA GLY A 79 -9.20 -3.45 6.52
C GLY A 79 -9.12 -4.76 5.74
N ALA A 80 -9.33 -5.87 6.43
CA ALA A 80 -9.34 -7.18 5.82
C ALA A 80 -10.27 -8.14 6.56
N ASP A 81 -11.05 -8.90 5.80
CA ASP A 81 -11.83 -10.03 6.28
C ASP A 81 -10.98 -11.30 6.20
N ARG A 82 -10.74 -11.96 7.33
CA ARG A 82 -10.08 -13.27 7.36
C ARG A 82 -11.03 -14.34 6.84
N ILE A 83 -10.55 -15.14 5.89
CA ILE A 83 -11.37 -16.12 5.20
C ILE A 83 -10.86 -17.54 5.50
N HIS A 84 -11.78 -18.43 5.75
CA HIS A 84 -11.55 -19.87 5.82
C HIS A 84 -12.33 -20.59 4.74
N TYR A 85 -11.65 -21.49 4.01
CA TYR A 85 -12.27 -22.44 3.10
C TYR A 85 -12.40 -23.80 3.78
N GLY A 86 -13.65 -24.28 3.88
CA GLY A 86 -13.94 -25.65 4.23
C GLY A 86 -13.98 -26.56 2.98
N HIS A 87 -14.35 -27.81 3.18
CA HIS A 87 -14.58 -28.74 2.07
C HIS A 87 -15.66 -28.22 1.11
N GLY A 88 -15.40 -28.36 -0.18
CA GLY A 88 -16.25 -27.82 -1.23
C GLY A 88 -16.12 -26.30 -1.37
N GLN A 89 -17.20 -25.65 -1.75
CA GLN A 89 -17.23 -24.19 -1.95
C GLN A 89 -17.65 -23.42 -0.68
N ASN A 90 -17.54 -24.03 0.49
CA ASN A 90 -17.94 -23.43 1.76
C ASN A 90 -16.89 -22.44 2.25
N MET A 91 -17.05 -21.18 1.89
CA MET A 91 -16.29 -20.07 2.40
C MET A 91 -16.97 -19.48 3.64
N LYS A 92 -16.16 -19.14 4.65
CA LYS A 92 -16.63 -18.43 5.86
C LYS A 92 -15.69 -17.27 6.17
N ILE A 93 -16.27 -16.13 6.52
CA ILE A 93 -15.53 -15.06 7.18
C ILE A 93 -15.40 -15.46 8.64
N ILE A 94 -14.16 -15.59 9.11
CA ILE A 94 -13.83 -16.05 10.47
C ILE A 94 -13.21 -14.96 11.34
N GLY A 95 -13.09 -13.75 10.82
CA GLY A 95 -12.59 -12.59 11.52
C GLY A 95 -12.50 -11.38 10.62
N ASN A 96 -12.35 -10.22 11.24
CA ASN A 96 -12.12 -8.95 10.57
C ASN A 96 -11.04 -8.18 11.34
N GLU A 97 -10.17 -7.49 10.62
CA GLU A 97 -9.25 -6.53 11.19
C GLU A 97 -9.37 -5.21 10.41
N GLU A 98 -9.64 -4.13 11.13
CA GLU A 98 -9.75 -2.78 10.58
C GLU A 98 -9.02 -1.83 11.53
N PRO A 99 -7.72 -1.54 11.30
CA PRO A 99 -6.94 -0.60 12.11
C PRO A 99 -7.60 0.79 12.12
N ALA A 100 -7.63 1.41 13.29
CA ALA A 100 -8.27 2.72 13.47
C ALA A 100 -7.53 3.87 12.77
N GLN A 101 -6.29 3.65 12.34
CA GLN A 101 -5.46 4.67 11.70
C GLN A 101 -6.08 5.13 10.38
N ILE A 102 -6.29 6.44 10.25
CA ILE A 102 -6.73 7.10 9.03
C ILE A 102 -5.51 7.80 8.41
N TYR A 103 -5.34 7.60 7.12
CA TYR A 103 -4.34 8.23 6.28
C TYR A 103 -5.00 9.19 5.29
N SER A 104 -4.21 9.99 4.58
CA SER A 104 -4.72 10.83 3.51
C SER A 104 -3.77 10.85 2.33
N PHE A 105 -4.33 11.08 1.14
CA PHE A 105 -3.58 11.36 -0.08
C PHE A 105 -4.29 12.46 -0.88
N ARG A 106 -3.56 13.07 -1.80
CA ARG A 106 -4.12 14.00 -2.77
C ARG A 106 -3.97 13.43 -4.16
N THR A 107 -5.03 13.47 -4.96
CA THR A 107 -5.00 13.07 -6.37
C THR A 107 -4.19 14.08 -7.19
N ALA A 108 -3.61 13.63 -8.31
CA ALA A 108 -2.97 14.49 -9.28
C ALA A 108 -3.98 15.48 -9.91
N GLY A 109 -3.49 16.53 -10.54
CA GLY A 109 -4.33 17.50 -11.24
C GLY A 109 -3.51 18.64 -11.82
N LYS A 110 -4.12 19.51 -12.60
CA LYS A 110 -3.45 20.58 -13.37
C LYS A 110 -2.70 21.60 -12.51
N GLU A 111 -3.06 21.74 -11.24
CA GLU A 111 -2.43 22.67 -10.30
C GLU A 111 -1.22 22.08 -9.57
N ALA A 112 -0.94 20.81 -9.78
CA ALA A 112 0.21 20.17 -9.18
C ALA A 112 1.49 20.73 -9.79
N LYS A 113 2.10 21.71 -9.13
CA LYS A 113 3.51 22.04 -9.35
C LYS A 113 4.31 20.84 -8.83
N GLY A 114 4.28 19.75 -9.62
CA GLY A 114 4.77 18.46 -9.20
C GLY A 114 6.28 18.43 -9.19
N HIS A 115 6.87 18.42 -8.02
CA HIS A 115 8.19 17.87 -7.84
C HIS A 115 8.06 16.43 -7.35
N PHE A 116 9.01 15.61 -7.73
CA PHE A 116 9.12 14.22 -7.31
C PHE A 116 10.52 13.97 -6.76
N CYS A 117 10.62 12.97 -5.90
CA CYS A 117 11.91 12.46 -5.42
C CYS A 117 12.19 11.11 -6.08
N VAL A 118 13.45 10.78 -6.23
CA VAL A 118 13.90 9.46 -6.70
C VAL A 118 14.75 8.84 -5.61
N VAL A 119 14.48 7.60 -5.26
CA VAL A 119 15.34 6.76 -4.42
C VAL A 119 15.66 5.47 -5.17
N ASN A 120 16.87 4.96 -4.99
CA ASN A 120 17.35 3.73 -5.61
C ASN A 120 18.39 3.06 -4.72
N ASP A 121 18.72 1.80 -5.00
CA ASP A 121 19.78 1.03 -4.34
C ASP A 121 19.66 1.00 -2.81
N THR A 122 18.45 0.90 -2.30
CA THR A 122 18.22 0.91 -0.85
C THR A 122 18.76 -0.36 -0.16
N HIS A 123 18.79 -1.51 -0.87
CA HIS A 123 19.39 -2.76 -0.43
C HIS A 123 19.09 -3.16 1.02
N MET A 124 17.87 -2.86 1.50
CA MET A 124 17.45 -3.07 2.90
C MET A 124 18.36 -2.38 3.93
N LYS A 125 19.09 -1.34 3.52
CA LYS A 125 19.93 -0.53 4.44
C LYS A 125 19.09 0.46 5.23
N TRP A 126 18.26 -0.07 6.11
CA TRP A 126 17.18 0.64 6.80
C TRP A 126 17.62 1.96 7.44
N LYS A 127 18.80 2.00 8.06
CA LYS A 127 19.31 3.20 8.72
C LYS A 127 19.62 4.36 7.76
N ALA A 128 20.07 4.04 6.54
CA ALA A 128 20.28 5.05 5.49
C ALA A 128 18.95 5.47 4.90
N PHE A 129 18.11 4.50 4.56
CA PHE A 129 16.79 4.70 3.98
C PHE A 129 15.88 5.55 4.88
N GLU A 130 15.92 5.35 6.20
CA GLU A 130 15.19 6.19 7.15
C GLU A 130 15.55 7.66 7.08
N LYS A 131 16.84 7.98 6.89
CA LYS A 131 17.30 9.37 6.72
C LYS A 131 16.80 9.98 5.40
N GLU A 132 16.79 9.18 4.33
CA GLU A 132 16.28 9.60 3.03
C GLU A 132 14.79 9.87 3.10
N ILE A 133 14.02 8.98 3.71
CA ILE A 133 12.58 9.15 3.92
C ILE A 133 12.27 10.39 4.77
N GLY A 134 13.06 10.65 5.82
CA GLY A 134 12.91 11.87 6.62
C GLY A 134 13.00 13.14 5.76
N LYS A 135 13.99 13.21 4.88
CA LYS A 135 14.13 14.35 3.95
C LYS A 135 13.00 14.41 2.91
N ILE A 136 12.56 13.27 2.40
CA ILE A 136 11.43 13.22 1.46
C ILE A 136 10.16 13.75 2.10
N LEU A 137 9.88 13.39 3.36
CA LEU A 137 8.72 13.89 4.09
C LEU A 137 8.80 15.40 4.35
N GLU A 138 9.99 15.94 4.60
CA GLU A 138 10.22 17.39 4.72
C GLU A 138 9.96 18.13 3.40
N ILE A 139 10.40 17.56 2.27
CA ILE A 139 10.19 18.13 0.93
C ILE A 139 8.72 18.08 0.53
N GLY A 140 7.98 17.02 0.90
CA GLY A 140 6.59 16.80 0.56
C GLY A 140 6.33 16.70 -0.94
N PRO A 141 7.02 15.78 -1.68
CA PRO A 141 6.82 15.65 -3.12
C PRO A 141 5.43 15.10 -3.45
N SER A 142 4.98 15.31 -4.68
CA SER A 142 3.72 14.73 -5.17
C SER A 142 3.79 13.21 -5.30
N CYS A 143 4.97 12.67 -5.61
CA CYS A 143 5.24 11.24 -5.62
C CYS A 143 6.72 10.95 -5.45
N VAL A 144 7.04 9.70 -5.16
CA VAL A 144 8.41 9.19 -5.11
C VAL A 144 8.57 8.09 -6.15
N ILE A 145 9.65 8.12 -6.89
CA ILE A 145 10.07 7.04 -7.77
C ILE A 145 11.07 6.19 -7.00
N TRP A 146 10.67 4.96 -6.67
CA TRP A 146 11.58 3.97 -6.10
C TRP A 146 12.16 3.13 -7.23
N ASN A 147 13.35 3.50 -7.65
CA ASN A 147 14.00 3.00 -8.85
C ASN A 147 14.86 1.76 -8.55
N GLY A 148 14.24 0.74 -7.99
CA GLY A 148 14.79 -0.59 -7.85
C GLY A 148 15.89 -0.79 -6.81
N ASP A 149 16.40 -2.01 -6.83
CA ASP A 149 17.43 -2.55 -5.94
C ASP A 149 17.06 -2.36 -4.46
N THR A 150 15.81 -2.74 -4.14
CA THR A 150 15.27 -2.68 -2.77
C THR A 150 15.94 -3.66 -1.82
N CYS A 151 16.46 -4.76 -2.37
CA CYS A 151 17.16 -5.82 -1.64
C CYS A 151 18.36 -6.33 -2.44
N ASN A 152 19.12 -7.27 -1.87
CA ASN A 152 20.23 -7.93 -2.58
C ASN A 152 19.75 -9.08 -3.47
N THR A 153 18.75 -9.82 -3.04
CA THR A 153 18.16 -10.96 -3.76
C THR A 153 16.75 -11.19 -3.24
N LEU A 154 15.80 -11.43 -4.15
CA LEU A 154 14.43 -11.81 -3.84
C LEU A 154 14.20 -13.26 -4.23
N GLU A 155 14.24 -14.15 -3.26
CA GLU A 155 14.04 -15.59 -3.51
C GLU A 155 12.56 -15.99 -3.47
N ASN A 156 11.73 -15.16 -2.81
CA ASN A 156 10.32 -15.47 -2.63
C ASN A 156 9.49 -14.22 -2.27
N ILE A 157 8.16 -14.36 -2.26
CA ILE A 157 7.22 -13.28 -1.95
C ILE A 157 7.41 -12.67 -0.57
N LYS A 158 7.92 -13.45 0.40
CA LYS A 158 8.16 -12.94 1.76
C LYS A 158 9.28 -11.91 1.77
N ASP A 159 10.32 -12.11 0.97
CA ASP A 159 11.42 -11.16 0.85
C ASP A 159 10.94 -9.84 0.24
N GLN A 160 10.06 -9.92 -0.77
CA GLN A 160 9.42 -8.74 -1.37
C GLN A 160 8.57 -7.98 -0.34
N LYS A 161 7.76 -8.68 0.45
CA LYS A 161 6.97 -8.05 1.53
C LYS A 161 7.86 -7.30 2.49
N ILE A 162 8.96 -7.92 2.95
CA ILE A 162 9.90 -7.29 3.91
C ILE A 162 10.59 -6.09 3.27
N ALA A 163 11.05 -6.20 2.03
CA ALA A 163 11.82 -5.15 1.38
C ALA A 163 10.97 -3.92 1.00
N ILE A 164 9.72 -4.12 0.59
CA ILE A 164 8.89 -3.06 0.00
C ILE A 164 7.77 -2.62 0.94
N LEU A 165 7.01 -3.57 1.52
CA LEU A 165 5.82 -3.26 2.33
C LEU A 165 6.11 -3.19 3.84
N GLN A 166 7.17 -3.83 4.32
CA GLN A 166 7.53 -3.91 5.74
C GLN A 166 8.95 -3.42 6.03
N PRO A 167 9.37 -2.25 5.53
CA PRO A 167 10.72 -1.76 5.80
C PRO A 167 10.94 -1.52 7.29
N LYS A 168 12.09 -1.94 7.81
CA LYS A 168 12.45 -1.79 9.23
C LYS A 168 12.96 -0.37 9.53
N ILE A 169 12.06 0.60 9.43
CA ILE A 169 12.33 2.00 9.72
C ILE A 169 11.25 2.56 10.67
N SER A 170 11.57 3.59 11.43
CA SER A 170 10.62 4.20 12.38
C SER A 170 9.43 4.89 11.69
N GLN A 171 9.62 5.31 10.43
CA GLN A 171 8.60 5.94 9.60
C GLN A 171 8.01 4.95 8.58
N HIS A 172 7.68 3.73 9.02
CA HIS A 172 7.20 2.64 8.17
C HIS A 172 5.89 2.93 7.42
N ASP A 173 5.15 3.97 7.82
CA ASP A 173 3.92 4.41 7.15
C ASP A 173 4.14 5.53 6.11
N PHE A 174 5.38 5.85 5.77
CA PHE A 174 5.73 6.93 4.83
C PHE A 174 5.02 6.81 3.47
N ALA A 175 4.93 5.61 2.93
CA ALA A 175 4.28 5.33 1.65
C ALA A 175 2.74 5.39 1.71
N ALA A 176 2.15 5.48 2.90
CA ALA A 176 0.71 5.66 3.10
C ALA A 176 0.24 7.09 2.82
N ARG A 177 1.17 8.04 2.71
CA ARG A 177 0.89 9.48 2.55
C ARG A 177 1.39 10.04 1.22
N ILE A 178 2.47 9.48 0.69
CA ILE A 178 3.09 9.91 -0.57
C ILE A 178 3.08 8.73 -1.52
N PRO A 179 2.48 8.86 -2.72
CA PRO A 179 2.43 7.78 -3.69
C PRO A 179 3.83 7.38 -4.18
N TYR A 180 4.04 6.09 -4.37
CA TYR A 180 5.27 5.52 -4.87
C TYR A 180 5.07 4.90 -6.25
N LEU A 181 5.98 5.19 -7.16
CA LEU A 181 6.15 4.49 -8.43
C LEU A 181 7.33 3.54 -8.26
N PHE A 182 7.07 2.25 -8.21
CA PHE A 182 8.11 1.24 -8.09
C PHE A 182 8.52 0.71 -9.46
N SER A 183 9.81 0.72 -9.74
CA SER A 183 10.41 0.06 -10.89
C SER A 183 11.44 -0.95 -10.37
N PRO A 184 11.31 -2.25 -10.68
CA PRO A 184 12.29 -3.23 -10.20
C PRO A 184 13.68 -3.00 -10.82
N GLY A 185 14.70 -3.13 -10.00
CA GLY A 185 16.10 -3.18 -10.43
C GLY A 185 16.56 -4.59 -10.76
N ASN A 186 17.86 -4.74 -11.06
CA ASN A 186 18.40 -6.04 -11.39
C ASN A 186 18.48 -6.98 -10.17
N HIS A 187 18.61 -6.46 -8.96
CA HIS A 187 18.58 -7.24 -7.73
C HIS A 187 17.17 -7.71 -7.37
N ASP A 188 16.15 -6.94 -7.66
CA ASP A 188 14.75 -7.30 -7.43
C ASP A 188 14.23 -8.37 -8.39
N SER A 189 14.99 -8.64 -9.46
CA SER A 189 14.65 -9.62 -10.50
C SER A 189 15.51 -10.90 -10.42
N ARG A 190 16.37 -11.01 -9.42
CA ARG A 190 17.18 -12.19 -9.18
C ARG A 190 16.44 -13.16 -8.25
N GLY A 191 16.16 -14.35 -8.73
CA GLY A 191 15.53 -15.46 -8.03
C GLY A 191 15.66 -16.74 -8.80
#